data_0565d4fc8c161794b0da7d6db35de5f7
#
_entry.id   0565d4fc8c161794b0da7d6db35de5f7
#
_cell.length_a   1.000
_cell.length_b   1.000
_cell.length_c   1.000
_cell.angle_alpha   90.00
_cell.angle_beta   90.00
_cell.angle_gamma   90.00
#
_symmetry.space_group_name_H-M   'P 1'
#
loop_
_entity.id
_entity.type
_entity.pdbx_description
1 polymer ?
#
loop_
_entity_poly.entity_id
_entity_poly.type
_entity_poly.pdbx_seq_one_letter_code
_entity_poly.pdbx_strand_id
1 'polypeptide(L)'
;MCGSTGSAETVQSNSIKTKSSNFMSTNHYLEKSFLNRKTNGIIALLLLIVTILSLVLLKPETSVFQNVLGELCVVLRTPVTFFCYFCILVLLFLLFSKYGKIRLGGSEAKPEFSTFSWLSCLFMAGCGIGIVFYCQEPILHYYNNPYVGQVPGDPVTLAYSLTLFNWTINDWVQYALLGVIIAYFHYNRGKDLRLSSILPAKTPMWVRRFVDIIMALGVISGLTTSLGLGVTQIIKGFDYVFATTISPYILMFIIAVVAAWSVTSGLKKGVKWMSNISTILVCLLLISVIIIGIFSLKIYGFFEYIVNGTGLLIRNYFSYNDFYNDYSSPWAASYPIFFDLWFAAWAAFVAVFVAKISKGRTIREFILGVVGFPVIFTILWFGIFGSVGAEYRELIYKAMANDVPTALFIFFQNITNNGYYVVLSSIALITICLFFITSSDSGSYVISSLLSKEKKVGPRDKIFWATIQCLVAMALYWCGGLALVQSVSVIMGVLVMLLIIIGTVFFVRIIRKDKTI
;
A
#
# COMPACT_ATOMS: atom_id res chain seq x y z
N MET A 1 0.51 74.52 24.80
CA MET A 1 0.81 74.70 23.38
C MET A 1 0.68 73.32 22.71
N CYS A 2 -0.27 73.28 21.83
CA CYS A 2 -0.57 72.24 20.81
C CYS A 2 0.53 71.26 20.52
N GLY A 3 0.36 69.91 20.40
CA GLY A 3 -0.81 69.14 20.03
C GLY A 3 -0.27 68.09 19.07
N SER A 4 -0.35 66.76 19.36
CA SER A 4 -0.27 65.70 18.36
C SER A 4 -0.76 64.39 18.97
N THR A 5 -2.07 64.22 18.99
CA THR A 5 -2.74 62.99 19.33
C THR A 5 -3.67 62.59 18.19
N GLY A 6 -3.09 62.20 17.04
CA GLY A 6 -3.89 61.87 15.87
C GLY A 6 -3.46 60.65 15.05
N SER A 7 -2.35 59.97 15.41
CA SER A 7 -1.80 58.89 14.57
C SER A 7 -1.87 57.45 15.16
N ALA A 8 -2.27 57.28 16.41
CA ALA A 8 -2.30 55.96 17.03
C ALA A 8 -3.64 55.21 16.84
N GLU A 9 -4.78 55.89 16.76
CA GLU A 9 -6.09 55.24 16.62
C GLU A 9 -6.38 54.71 15.22
N THR A 10 -5.85 55.34 14.16
CA THR A 10 -6.07 54.89 12.77
C THR A 10 -5.28 53.63 12.43
N VAL A 11 -4.13 53.38 13.05
CA VAL A 11 -3.33 52.18 12.83
C VAL A 11 -3.93 50.95 13.56
N GLN A 12 -4.53 51.19 14.73
CA GLN A 12 -5.19 50.10 15.49
C GLN A 12 -6.51 49.66 14.83
N SER A 13 -7.29 50.56 14.25
CA SER A 13 -8.57 50.25 13.57
C SER A 13 -8.35 49.47 12.26
N ASN A 14 -7.28 49.72 11.52
CA ASN A 14 -6.95 48.99 10.30
C ASN A 14 -6.37 47.59 10.58
N SER A 15 -5.66 47.40 11.70
CA SER A 15 -5.16 46.08 12.10
C SER A 15 -6.27 45.14 12.61
N ILE A 16 -7.30 45.71 13.23
CA ILE A 16 -8.48 44.96 13.70
C ILE A 16 -9.39 44.57 12.52
N LYS A 17 -9.60 45.48 11.54
CA LYS A 17 -10.40 45.19 10.33
C LYS A 17 -9.73 44.13 9.44
N THR A 18 -8.41 44.14 9.26
CA THR A 18 -7.68 43.12 8.50
C THR A 18 -7.63 41.76 9.23
N LYS A 19 -7.55 41.75 10.56
CA LYS A 19 -7.66 40.51 11.34
C LYS A 19 -9.07 39.92 11.31
N SER A 20 -10.13 40.76 11.36
CA SER A 20 -11.52 40.31 11.31
C SER A 20 -11.91 39.81 9.91
N SER A 21 -11.45 40.45 8.83
CA SER A 21 -11.72 40.00 7.46
C SER A 21 -10.98 38.68 7.13
N ASN A 22 -9.75 38.49 7.63
CA ASN A 22 -9.04 37.23 7.51
C ASN A 22 -9.66 36.13 8.39
N PHE A 23 -10.22 36.47 9.55
CA PHE A 23 -10.92 35.51 10.41
C PHE A 23 -12.27 35.07 9.82
N MET A 24 -13.03 36.02 9.23
CA MET A 24 -14.28 35.69 8.52
C MET A 24 -14.04 34.91 7.23
N SER A 25 -12.99 35.23 6.46
CA SER A 25 -12.64 34.47 5.25
C SER A 25 -12.16 33.04 5.59
N THR A 26 -11.40 32.87 6.68
CA THR A 26 -10.96 31.54 7.17
C THR A 26 -12.13 30.72 7.70
N ASN A 27 -13.06 31.33 8.44
CA ASN A 27 -14.25 30.62 8.94
C ASN A 27 -15.19 30.23 7.79
N HIS A 28 -15.43 31.09 6.81
CA HIS A 28 -16.24 30.74 5.63
C HIS A 28 -15.60 29.67 4.76
N TYR A 29 -14.27 29.65 4.67
CA TYR A 29 -13.52 28.58 4.00
C TYR A 29 -13.56 27.25 4.78
N LEU A 30 -13.52 27.33 6.11
CA LEU A 30 -13.63 26.17 7.00
C LEU A 30 -15.06 25.59 6.97
N GLU A 31 -16.09 26.40 6.96
CA GLU A 31 -17.49 25.96 6.87
C GLU A 31 -17.82 25.29 5.53
N LYS A 32 -17.36 25.85 4.41
CA LYS A 32 -17.45 25.20 3.09
C LYS A 32 -16.67 23.91 3.02
N SER A 33 -15.53 23.79 3.68
CA SER A 33 -14.76 22.55 3.78
C SER A 33 -15.50 21.47 4.55
N PHE A 34 -16.24 21.82 5.60
CA PHE A 34 -17.04 20.91 6.41
C PHE A 34 -18.24 20.31 5.67
N LEU A 35 -19.03 21.13 4.99
CA LEU A 35 -20.17 20.68 4.16
C LEU A 35 -19.71 19.75 3.04
N ASN A 36 -18.52 19.99 2.53
CA ASN A 36 -17.91 19.23 1.45
C ASN A 36 -17.62 17.77 1.83
N ARG A 37 -17.06 17.50 3.01
CA ARG A 37 -16.71 16.14 3.45
C ARG A 37 -17.95 15.27 3.64
N LYS A 38 -19.03 15.79 4.21
CA LYS A 38 -20.29 15.07 4.33
C LYS A 38 -20.83 14.64 2.97
N THR A 39 -20.79 15.56 1.99
CA THR A 39 -21.23 15.27 0.62
C THR A 39 -20.35 14.20 -0.04
N ASN A 40 -19.02 14.25 0.13
CA ASN A 40 -18.11 13.25 -0.42
C ASN A 40 -18.39 11.85 0.15
N GLY A 41 -18.64 11.75 1.45
CA GLY A 41 -19.01 10.48 2.10
C GLY A 41 -20.29 9.89 1.55
N ILE A 42 -21.33 10.72 1.36
CA ILE A 42 -22.62 10.29 0.78
C ILE A 42 -22.42 9.81 -0.67
N ILE A 43 -21.67 10.56 -1.49
CA ILE A 43 -21.43 10.17 -2.90
C ILE A 43 -20.64 8.86 -2.95
N ALA A 44 -19.60 8.70 -2.14
CA ALA A 44 -18.82 7.46 -2.08
C ALA A 44 -19.69 6.26 -1.67
N LEU A 45 -20.56 6.42 -0.68
CA LEU A 45 -21.50 5.37 -0.26
C LEU A 45 -22.50 5.03 -1.37
N LEU A 46 -23.06 6.02 -2.04
CA LEU A 46 -23.99 5.78 -3.16
C LEU A 46 -23.31 5.03 -4.30
N LEU A 47 -22.08 5.41 -4.66
CA LEU A 47 -21.30 4.70 -5.68
C LEU A 47 -21.05 3.25 -5.28
N LEU A 48 -20.67 2.98 -4.02
CA LEU A 48 -20.46 1.62 -3.52
C LEU A 48 -21.76 0.82 -3.55
N ILE A 49 -22.87 1.39 -3.10
CA ILE A 49 -24.18 0.73 -3.12
C ILE A 49 -24.60 0.40 -4.56
N VAL A 50 -24.50 1.36 -5.49
CA VAL A 50 -24.84 1.13 -6.90
C VAL A 50 -23.96 0.04 -7.50
N THR A 51 -22.65 0.07 -7.23
CA THR A 51 -21.73 -0.96 -7.72
C THR A 51 -22.11 -2.35 -7.21
N ILE A 52 -22.34 -2.50 -5.90
CA ILE A 52 -22.71 -3.78 -5.28
C ILE A 52 -24.07 -4.26 -5.83
N LEU A 53 -25.07 -3.39 -5.90
CA LEU A 53 -26.39 -3.75 -6.45
C LEU A 53 -26.27 -4.18 -7.91
N SER A 54 -25.49 -3.48 -8.74
CA SER A 54 -25.25 -3.87 -10.12
C SER A 54 -24.63 -5.25 -10.23
N LEU A 55 -23.63 -5.56 -9.41
CA LEU A 55 -22.98 -6.88 -9.38
C LEU A 55 -23.94 -7.98 -8.94
N VAL A 56 -24.76 -7.74 -7.91
CA VAL A 56 -25.74 -8.70 -7.41
C VAL A 56 -26.85 -8.97 -8.45
N LEU A 57 -27.29 -7.94 -9.17
CA LEU A 57 -28.36 -8.06 -10.18
C LEU A 57 -27.86 -8.68 -11.48
N LEU A 58 -26.68 -8.28 -11.96
CA LEU A 58 -26.14 -8.75 -13.23
C LEU A 58 -25.47 -10.12 -13.13
N LYS A 59 -25.01 -10.52 -11.93
CA LYS A 59 -24.34 -11.79 -11.67
C LYS A 59 -23.33 -12.17 -12.77
N PRO A 60 -22.38 -11.29 -13.13
CA PRO A 60 -21.42 -11.58 -14.18
C PRO A 60 -20.54 -12.77 -13.79
N GLU A 61 -20.19 -13.58 -14.78
CA GLU A 61 -19.28 -14.70 -14.56
C GLU A 61 -17.89 -14.23 -14.13
N THR A 62 -17.19 -15.00 -13.30
CA THR A 62 -15.85 -14.68 -12.82
C THR A 62 -14.85 -14.53 -13.99
N SER A 63 -15.02 -15.30 -15.05
CA SER A 63 -14.27 -15.22 -16.30
C SER A 63 -14.26 -13.84 -16.94
N VAL A 64 -15.40 -13.12 -16.87
CA VAL A 64 -15.50 -11.74 -17.40
C VAL A 64 -14.53 -10.81 -16.68
N PHE A 65 -14.42 -10.92 -15.35
CA PHE A 65 -13.50 -10.08 -14.57
C PHE A 65 -12.04 -10.42 -14.86
N GLN A 66 -11.71 -11.69 -15.02
CA GLN A 66 -10.36 -12.13 -15.37
C GLN A 66 -9.95 -11.65 -16.76
N ASN A 67 -10.85 -11.74 -17.74
CA ASN A 67 -10.60 -11.25 -19.09
C ASN A 67 -10.41 -9.73 -19.14
N VAL A 68 -11.32 -8.98 -18.50
CA VAL A 68 -11.20 -7.51 -18.40
C VAL A 68 -9.90 -7.11 -17.71
N LEU A 69 -9.52 -7.80 -16.63
CA LEU A 69 -8.27 -7.56 -15.92
C LEU A 69 -7.07 -7.79 -16.84
N GLY A 70 -7.03 -8.92 -17.54
CA GLY A 70 -5.96 -9.28 -18.46
C GLY A 70 -5.82 -8.26 -19.60
N GLU A 71 -6.91 -7.94 -20.30
CA GLU A 71 -6.92 -6.95 -21.38
C GLU A 71 -6.49 -5.57 -20.91
N LEU A 72 -6.98 -5.12 -19.75
CA LEU A 72 -6.62 -3.83 -19.17
C LEU A 72 -5.12 -3.76 -18.86
N CYS A 73 -4.54 -4.81 -18.28
CA CYS A 73 -3.11 -4.89 -18.00
C CYS A 73 -2.28 -4.86 -19.28
N VAL A 74 -2.69 -5.57 -20.33
CA VAL A 74 -2.01 -5.55 -21.64
C VAL A 74 -2.03 -4.15 -22.27
N VAL A 75 -3.19 -3.49 -22.29
CA VAL A 75 -3.32 -2.14 -22.87
C VAL A 75 -2.51 -1.10 -22.08
N LEU A 76 -2.50 -1.22 -20.76
CA LEU A 76 -1.90 -0.22 -19.87
C LEU A 76 -0.42 -0.46 -19.57
N ARG A 77 0.20 -1.55 -20.01
CA ARG A 77 1.58 -1.89 -19.65
C ARG A 77 2.57 -0.76 -19.95
N THR A 78 2.59 -0.23 -21.18
CA THR A 78 3.52 0.85 -21.55
C THR A 78 3.31 2.11 -20.72
N PRO A 79 2.07 2.66 -20.58
CA PRO A 79 1.81 3.77 -19.66
C PRO A 79 2.22 3.51 -18.23
N VAL A 80 1.98 2.32 -17.68
CA VAL A 80 2.32 1.95 -16.29
C VAL A 80 3.83 1.87 -16.11
N THR A 81 4.54 1.25 -17.04
CA THR A 81 6.00 1.18 -17.03
C THR A 81 6.63 2.59 -17.01
N PHE A 82 6.19 3.48 -17.91
CA PHE A 82 6.66 4.86 -17.90
C PHE A 82 6.29 5.63 -16.64
N PHE A 83 5.14 5.33 -16.04
CA PHE A 83 4.77 5.89 -14.75
C PHE A 83 5.72 5.47 -13.62
N CYS A 84 6.10 4.19 -13.55
CA CYS A 84 7.09 3.71 -12.57
C CYS A 84 8.45 4.41 -12.76
N TYR A 85 8.92 4.50 -14.00
CA TYR A 85 10.15 5.25 -14.30
C TYR A 85 10.06 6.73 -13.91
N PHE A 86 8.94 7.37 -14.19
CA PHE A 86 8.68 8.74 -13.76
C PHE A 86 8.76 8.88 -12.25
N CYS A 87 8.16 7.98 -11.48
CA CYS A 87 8.24 7.98 -10.02
C CYS A 87 9.70 7.84 -9.53
N ILE A 88 10.46 6.90 -10.10
CA ILE A 88 11.87 6.68 -9.79
C ILE A 88 12.68 7.95 -10.03
N LEU A 89 12.56 8.55 -11.22
CA LEU A 89 13.32 9.74 -11.58
C LEU A 89 13.05 10.92 -10.67
N VAL A 90 11.78 11.17 -10.31
CA VAL A 90 11.41 12.26 -9.38
C VAL A 90 11.96 11.99 -7.98
N LEU A 91 11.90 10.76 -7.48
CA LEU A 91 12.44 10.42 -6.17
C LEU A 91 13.95 10.49 -6.12
N LEU A 92 14.67 10.06 -7.16
CA LEU A 92 16.13 10.21 -7.28
C LEU A 92 16.51 11.70 -7.30
N PHE A 93 15.78 12.51 -8.06
CA PHE A 93 15.97 13.97 -8.04
C PHE A 93 15.80 14.54 -6.63
N LEU A 94 14.75 14.18 -5.90
CA LEU A 94 14.54 14.64 -4.53
C LEU A 94 15.64 14.14 -3.58
N LEU A 95 16.04 12.88 -3.70
CA LEU A 95 17.03 12.21 -2.84
C LEU A 95 18.41 12.90 -2.93
N PHE A 96 18.87 13.18 -4.16
CA PHE A 96 20.21 13.71 -4.39
C PHE A 96 20.29 15.24 -4.41
N SER A 97 19.16 15.93 -4.56
CA SER A 97 19.12 17.39 -4.57
C SER A 97 19.10 18.01 -3.16
N LYS A 98 19.19 19.35 -3.12
CA LYS A 98 19.01 20.13 -1.88
C LYS A 98 17.64 19.91 -1.23
N TYR A 99 16.60 19.56 -2.00
CA TYR A 99 15.25 19.31 -1.50
C TYR A 99 15.17 18.10 -0.56
N GLY A 100 16.08 17.13 -0.70
CA GLY A 100 16.19 15.99 0.22
C GLY A 100 16.50 16.37 1.66
N LYS A 101 17.08 17.56 1.90
CA LYS A 101 17.39 18.07 3.25
C LYS A 101 16.18 18.71 3.95
N ILE A 102 15.09 18.98 3.25
CA ILE A 102 13.89 19.60 3.84
C ILE A 102 13.33 18.67 4.92
N ARG A 103 13.15 19.22 6.12
CA ARG A 103 12.54 18.51 7.24
C ARG A 103 11.03 18.75 7.24
N LEU A 104 10.27 17.67 7.34
CA LEU A 104 8.81 17.70 7.39
C LEU A 104 8.35 18.31 8.73
N GLY A 105 7.82 19.53 8.68
CA GLY A 105 7.39 20.30 9.85
C GLY A 105 8.37 21.39 10.29
N GLY A 106 9.40 21.70 9.49
CA GLY A 106 10.40 22.74 9.76
C GLY A 106 11.65 22.23 10.46
N SER A 107 12.68 23.10 10.56
CA SER A 107 14.00 22.74 11.08
C SER A 107 13.99 22.13 12.47
N GLU A 108 13.12 22.65 13.34
CA GLU A 108 13.01 22.26 14.76
C GLU A 108 12.09 21.04 14.99
N ALA A 109 11.44 20.52 13.95
CA ALA A 109 10.52 19.40 14.11
C ALA A 109 11.28 18.10 14.50
N LYS A 110 10.82 17.43 15.53
CA LYS A 110 11.39 16.14 15.99
C LYS A 110 10.49 14.98 15.53
N PRO A 111 11.08 13.80 15.21
CA PRO A 111 10.31 12.60 14.90
C PRO A 111 9.37 12.20 16.04
N GLU A 112 8.11 11.90 15.70
CA GLU A 112 7.11 11.44 16.68
C GLU A 112 7.25 9.94 17.01
N PHE A 113 7.91 9.18 16.13
CA PHE A 113 8.15 7.74 16.25
C PHE A 113 9.65 7.45 16.27
N SER A 114 10.09 6.47 17.07
CA SER A 114 11.44 5.90 16.93
C SER A 114 11.63 5.33 15.52
N THR A 115 12.86 5.23 15.05
CA THR A 115 13.13 4.71 13.70
C THR A 115 12.57 3.31 13.50
N PHE A 116 12.76 2.39 14.47
CA PHE A 116 12.20 1.05 14.41
C PHE A 116 10.67 1.05 14.29
N SER A 117 9.96 1.75 15.19
CA SER A 117 8.50 1.80 15.15
C SER A 117 7.96 2.48 13.88
N TRP A 118 8.67 3.49 13.37
CA TRP A 118 8.31 4.14 12.11
C TRP A 118 8.45 3.19 10.92
N LEU A 119 9.59 2.49 10.81
CA LEU A 119 9.82 1.49 9.77
C LEU A 119 8.84 0.33 9.88
N SER A 120 8.59 -0.18 11.09
CA SER A 120 7.58 -1.22 11.32
C SER A 120 6.18 -0.78 10.87
N CYS A 121 5.74 0.43 11.24
CA CYS A 121 4.42 0.93 10.84
C CYS A 121 4.31 1.11 9.32
N LEU A 122 5.34 1.66 8.65
CA LEU A 122 5.29 1.86 7.21
C LEU A 122 5.33 0.53 6.43
N PHE A 123 6.14 -0.43 6.90
CA PHE A 123 6.24 -1.76 6.30
C PHE A 123 4.90 -2.52 6.44
N MET A 124 4.32 -2.52 7.65
CA MET A 124 3.03 -3.17 7.89
C MET A 124 1.89 -2.55 7.05
N ALA A 125 1.92 -1.24 6.82
CA ALA A 125 0.94 -0.58 5.99
C ALA A 125 1.12 -0.84 4.49
N GLY A 126 2.36 -0.95 4.01
CA GLY A 126 2.65 -1.03 2.58
C GLY A 126 2.84 -2.43 2.02
N CYS A 127 3.40 -3.37 2.81
CA CYS A 127 3.66 -4.74 2.36
C CYS A 127 2.49 -5.68 2.68
N GLY A 128 1.97 -5.54 3.89
CA GLY A 128 0.77 -6.23 4.35
C GLY A 128 0.78 -7.75 4.13
N ILE A 129 -0.38 -8.28 3.82
CA ILE A 129 -0.64 -9.72 3.63
C ILE A 129 0.02 -10.26 2.36
N GLY A 130 0.19 -9.42 1.33
CA GLY A 130 0.66 -9.84 0.02
C GLY A 130 1.98 -10.61 0.05
N ILE A 131 2.98 -10.15 0.83
CA ILE A 131 4.29 -10.81 0.90
C ILE A 131 4.22 -12.22 1.50
N VAL A 132 3.28 -12.47 2.41
CA VAL A 132 3.07 -13.79 3.01
C VAL A 132 2.26 -14.68 2.07
N PHE A 133 1.27 -14.10 1.39
CA PHE A 133 0.43 -14.80 0.41
C PHE A 133 1.25 -15.30 -0.80
N TYR A 134 2.11 -14.45 -1.33
CA TYR A 134 2.94 -14.74 -2.50
C TYR A 134 4.37 -15.18 -2.13
N CYS A 135 4.62 -15.68 -0.92
CA CYS A 135 5.98 -16.02 -0.44
C CYS A 135 6.75 -17.01 -1.34
N GLN A 136 6.04 -17.82 -2.13
CA GLN A 136 6.58 -18.77 -3.09
C GLN A 136 6.43 -18.32 -4.55
N GLU A 137 6.27 -17.02 -4.80
CA GLU A 137 6.17 -16.45 -6.15
C GLU A 137 7.35 -16.78 -7.07
N PRO A 138 8.62 -16.91 -6.60
CA PRO A 138 9.70 -17.36 -7.48
C PRO A 138 9.40 -18.67 -8.20
N ILE A 139 8.62 -19.56 -7.58
CA ILE A 139 8.21 -20.82 -8.21
C ILE A 139 7.19 -20.61 -9.33
N LEU A 140 6.27 -19.66 -9.17
CA LEU A 140 5.35 -19.29 -10.25
C LEU A 140 6.09 -18.73 -11.47
N HIS A 141 7.09 -17.88 -11.26
CA HIS A 141 7.94 -17.37 -12.33
C HIS A 141 8.73 -18.48 -12.99
N TYR A 142 9.29 -19.43 -12.22
CA TYR A 142 10.05 -20.55 -12.75
C TYR A 142 9.24 -21.38 -13.76
N TYR A 143 7.98 -21.70 -13.47
CA TYR A 143 7.15 -22.55 -14.31
C TYR A 143 6.32 -21.81 -15.36
N ASN A 144 5.87 -20.60 -15.07
CA ASN A 144 4.90 -19.90 -15.90
C ASN A 144 5.50 -18.75 -16.73
N ASN A 145 6.68 -18.22 -16.35
CA ASN A 145 7.25 -17.10 -17.07
C ASN A 145 8.14 -17.59 -18.23
N PRO A 146 7.73 -17.36 -19.49
CA PRO A 146 8.49 -17.84 -20.65
C PRO A 146 9.90 -17.25 -20.74
N TYR A 147 10.17 -16.12 -20.10
CA TYR A 147 11.50 -15.52 -20.05
C TYR A 147 12.53 -16.41 -19.36
N VAL A 148 12.10 -17.19 -18.37
CA VAL A 148 12.98 -18.10 -17.61
C VAL A 148 13.60 -19.17 -18.51
N GLY A 149 12.90 -19.62 -19.58
CA GLY A 149 13.42 -20.58 -20.54
C GLY A 149 14.19 -19.99 -21.72
N GLN A 150 14.14 -18.66 -21.93
CA GLN A 150 14.69 -18.00 -23.11
C GLN A 150 16.03 -17.31 -22.84
N VAL A 151 16.30 -16.92 -21.59
CA VAL A 151 17.50 -16.17 -21.21
C VAL A 151 18.58 -17.12 -20.66
N PRO A 152 19.85 -16.99 -21.08
CA PRO A 152 20.95 -17.77 -20.52
C PRO A 152 21.12 -17.48 -19.02
N GLY A 153 21.28 -18.51 -18.22
CA GLY A 153 21.53 -18.39 -16.78
C GLY A 153 20.85 -19.48 -15.97
N ASP A 154 20.98 -19.41 -14.66
CA ASP A 154 20.27 -20.31 -13.75
C ASP A 154 18.78 -19.91 -13.69
N PRO A 155 17.85 -20.79 -14.11
CA PRO A 155 16.42 -20.48 -14.16
C PRO A 155 15.82 -20.15 -12.80
N VAL A 156 16.34 -20.75 -11.72
CA VAL A 156 15.85 -20.53 -10.34
C VAL A 156 16.20 -19.13 -9.88
N THR A 157 17.43 -18.70 -10.09
CA THR A 157 17.90 -17.35 -9.76
C THR A 157 17.20 -16.27 -10.61
N LEU A 158 16.94 -16.58 -11.89
CA LEU A 158 16.22 -15.68 -12.78
C LEU A 158 14.76 -15.51 -12.32
N ALA A 159 14.08 -16.59 -11.96
CA ALA A 159 12.72 -16.55 -11.43
C ALA A 159 12.60 -15.69 -10.15
N TYR A 160 13.58 -15.79 -9.26
CA TYR A 160 13.68 -14.92 -8.10
C TYR A 160 13.89 -13.44 -8.48
N SER A 161 14.76 -13.17 -9.44
CA SER A 161 15.00 -11.81 -9.94
C SER A 161 13.72 -11.17 -10.51
N LEU A 162 12.89 -11.94 -11.22
CA LEU A 162 11.59 -11.51 -11.74
C LEU A 162 10.58 -11.26 -10.61
N THR A 163 10.60 -12.06 -9.55
CA THR A 163 9.82 -11.78 -8.33
C THR A 163 10.24 -10.46 -7.69
N LEU A 164 11.55 -10.21 -7.59
CA LEU A 164 12.05 -8.94 -7.07
C LEU A 164 11.63 -7.74 -7.93
N PHE A 165 11.52 -7.92 -9.24
CA PHE A 165 11.02 -6.88 -10.13
C PHE A 165 9.60 -6.46 -9.77
N ASN A 166 8.72 -7.42 -9.43
CA ASN A 166 7.34 -7.16 -9.04
C ASN A 166 7.20 -6.52 -7.65
N TRP A 167 8.07 -6.89 -6.67
CA TRP A 167 7.86 -6.59 -5.25
C TRP A 167 8.84 -5.56 -4.65
N THR A 168 9.68 -4.94 -5.46
CA THR A 168 10.67 -4.01 -4.92
C THR A 168 10.42 -2.56 -5.36
N ILE A 169 11.19 -2.07 -6.32
CA ILE A 169 11.28 -0.65 -6.62
C ILE A 169 9.94 -0.09 -7.13
N ASN A 170 9.32 -0.75 -8.11
CA ASN A 170 8.11 -0.25 -8.78
C ASN A 170 6.97 0.07 -7.80
N ASP A 171 6.80 -0.78 -6.81
CA ASP A 171 5.73 -0.68 -5.83
C ASP A 171 5.97 0.47 -4.85
N TRP A 172 7.15 0.48 -4.23
CA TRP A 172 7.46 1.41 -3.16
C TRP A 172 7.70 2.84 -3.62
N VAL A 173 8.13 3.06 -4.87
CA VAL A 173 8.30 4.42 -5.41
C VAL A 173 6.97 5.15 -5.57
N GLN A 174 5.88 4.45 -5.85
CA GLN A 174 4.54 5.03 -5.94
C GLN A 174 4.09 5.55 -4.57
N TYR A 175 4.29 4.75 -3.51
CA TYR A 175 3.98 5.13 -2.12
C TYR A 175 4.84 6.31 -1.66
N ALA A 176 6.14 6.25 -1.94
CA ALA A 176 7.07 7.27 -1.53
C ALA A 176 6.79 8.61 -2.21
N LEU A 177 6.51 8.60 -3.51
CA LEU A 177 6.25 9.82 -4.26
C LEU A 177 4.97 10.51 -3.79
N LEU A 178 3.86 9.80 -3.74
CA LEU A 178 2.60 10.36 -3.26
C LEU A 178 2.71 10.78 -1.78
N GLY A 179 3.38 9.96 -0.96
CA GLY A 179 3.57 10.22 0.46
C GLY A 179 4.40 11.46 0.76
N VAL A 180 5.52 11.66 0.06
CA VAL A 180 6.35 12.87 0.24
C VAL A 180 5.62 14.14 -0.20
N ILE A 181 4.82 14.05 -1.29
CA ILE A 181 3.99 15.16 -1.75
C ILE A 181 3.00 15.57 -0.64
N ILE A 182 2.20 14.62 -0.16
CA ILE A 182 1.20 14.89 0.88
C ILE A 182 1.88 15.39 2.16
N ALA A 183 2.97 14.76 2.60
CA ALA A 183 3.70 15.15 3.80
C ALA A 183 4.25 16.58 3.73
N TYR A 184 4.89 16.95 2.62
CA TYR A 184 5.42 18.28 2.40
C TYR A 184 4.31 19.34 2.47
N PHE A 185 3.21 19.13 1.74
CA PHE A 185 2.11 20.10 1.77
C PHE A 185 1.44 20.17 3.14
N HIS A 186 1.31 19.05 3.82
CA HIS A 186 0.71 19.02 5.15
C HIS A 186 1.59 19.73 6.19
N TYR A 187 2.84 19.32 6.30
CA TYR A 187 3.72 19.78 7.38
C TYR A 187 4.41 21.10 7.10
N ASN A 188 4.80 21.38 5.85
CA ASN A 188 5.56 22.58 5.52
C ASN A 188 4.69 23.70 4.91
N ARG A 189 3.47 23.35 4.44
CA ARG A 189 2.54 24.32 3.84
C ARG A 189 1.20 24.44 4.57
N GLY A 190 1.01 23.74 5.68
CA GLY A 190 -0.20 23.81 6.51
C GLY A 190 -1.49 23.36 5.81
N LYS A 191 -1.36 22.50 4.76
CA LYS A 191 -2.51 21.96 4.03
C LYS A 191 -3.11 20.76 4.74
N ASP A 192 -4.34 20.39 4.40
CA ASP A 192 -4.95 19.16 4.90
C ASP A 192 -4.18 17.92 4.38
N LEU A 193 -4.23 16.82 5.13
CA LEU A 193 -3.57 15.56 4.81
C LEU A 193 -4.34 14.81 3.69
N ARG A 194 -4.41 15.41 2.51
CA ARG A 194 -5.11 14.88 1.34
C ARG A 194 -4.61 15.51 0.04
N LEU A 195 -4.71 14.76 -1.04
CA LEU A 195 -4.20 15.18 -2.33
C LEU A 195 -4.97 16.39 -2.91
N SER A 196 -6.29 16.46 -2.72
CA SER A 196 -7.09 17.58 -3.22
C SER A 196 -6.68 18.94 -2.66
N SER A 197 -6.03 18.96 -1.49
CA SER A 197 -5.56 20.20 -0.85
C SER A 197 -4.36 20.86 -1.56
N ILE A 198 -3.67 20.07 -2.42
CA ILE A 198 -2.49 20.50 -3.17
C ILE A 198 -2.89 21.30 -4.42
N LEU A 199 -4.09 21.06 -4.93
CA LEU A 199 -4.59 21.68 -6.14
C LEU A 199 -4.66 23.22 -6.01
N PRO A 200 -4.43 23.97 -7.10
CA PRO A 200 -4.48 25.43 -7.11
C PRO A 200 -5.77 25.98 -6.50
N ALA A 201 -5.70 27.16 -5.86
CA ALA A 201 -6.87 27.78 -5.20
C ALA A 201 -8.08 27.95 -6.14
N LYS A 202 -7.83 28.23 -7.41
CA LYS A 202 -8.86 28.40 -8.45
C LYS A 202 -9.51 27.10 -8.93
N THR A 203 -9.03 25.93 -8.50
CA THR A 203 -9.59 24.63 -8.91
C THR A 203 -11.05 24.52 -8.46
N PRO A 204 -11.99 24.20 -9.36
CA PRO A 204 -13.39 24.05 -9.03
C PRO A 204 -13.62 23.00 -7.93
N MET A 205 -14.64 23.23 -7.11
CA MET A 205 -14.93 22.37 -5.96
C MET A 205 -15.26 20.93 -6.35
N TRP A 206 -15.92 20.74 -7.49
CA TRP A 206 -16.26 19.39 -7.97
C TRP A 206 -15.01 18.57 -8.32
N VAL A 207 -13.94 19.20 -8.85
CA VAL A 207 -12.66 18.52 -9.11
C VAL A 207 -12.01 18.06 -7.81
N ARG A 208 -12.01 18.93 -6.78
CA ARG A 208 -11.48 18.55 -5.45
C ARG A 208 -12.24 17.40 -4.84
N ARG A 209 -13.58 17.41 -4.96
CA ARG A 209 -14.45 16.30 -4.51
C ARG A 209 -14.13 15.01 -5.25
N PHE A 210 -14.00 15.09 -6.57
CA PHE A 210 -13.65 13.96 -7.41
C PHE A 210 -12.33 13.31 -6.94
N VAL A 211 -11.28 14.12 -6.73
CA VAL A 211 -9.99 13.63 -6.23
C VAL A 211 -10.12 12.95 -4.86
N ASP A 212 -10.83 13.57 -3.90
CA ASP A 212 -11.02 12.99 -2.57
C ASP A 212 -11.81 11.67 -2.61
N ILE A 213 -12.84 11.58 -3.47
CA ILE A 213 -13.65 10.37 -3.65
C ILE A 213 -12.81 9.25 -4.30
N ILE A 214 -12.09 9.54 -5.38
CA ILE A 214 -11.22 8.55 -6.03
C ILE A 214 -10.16 8.03 -5.06
N MET A 215 -9.51 8.92 -4.29
CA MET A 215 -8.57 8.50 -3.26
C MET A 215 -9.21 7.59 -2.21
N ALA A 216 -10.42 7.92 -1.74
CA ALA A 216 -11.12 7.11 -0.75
C ALA A 216 -11.57 5.75 -1.30
N LEU A 217 -12.07 5.70 -2.53
CA LEU A 217 -12.42 4.44 -3.21
C LEU A 217 -11.17 3.59 -3.50
N GLY A 218 -10.04 4.22 -3.84
CA GLY A 218 -8.74 3.54 -3.95
C GLY A 218 -8.32 2.89 -2.63
N VAL A 219 -8.45 3.60 -1.51
CA VAL A 219 -8.20 3.03 -0.17
C VAL A 219 -9.11 1.83 0.10
N ILE A 220 -10.42 1.96 -0.17
CA ILE A 220 -11.39 0.89 0.08
C ILE A 220 -11.07 -0.33 -0.79
N SER A 221 -10.80 -0.15 -2.08
CA SER A 221 -10.50 -1.25 -3.00
C SER A 221 -9.20 -1.99 -2.62
N GLY A 222 -8.12 -1.25 -2.33
CA GLY A 222 -6.86 -1.83 -1.92
C GLY A 222 -6.97 -2.65 -0.63
N LEU A 223 -7.60 -2.08 0.40
CA LEU A 223 -7.83 -2.79 1.66
C LEU A 223 -8.77 -4.00 1.52
N THR A 224 -9.78 -3.91 0.64
CA THR A 224 -10.69 -5.02 0.34
C THR A 224 -9.92 -6.18 -0.30
N THR A 225 -8.97 -5.91 -1.19
CA THR A 225 -8.11 -6.92 -1.80
C THR A 225 -7.26 -7.64 -0.75
N SER A 226 -6.67 -6.88 0.18
CA SER A 226 -5.93 -7.48 1.28
C SER A 226 -6.79 -8.34 2.19
N LEU A 227 -8.01 -7.90 2.49
CA LEU A 227 -8.94 -8.72 3.26
C LEU A 227 -9.28 -10.02 2.52
N GLY A 228 -9.54 -9.94 1.21
CA GLY A 228 -9.79 -11.12 0.38
C GLY A 228 -8.64 -12.12 0.40
N LEU A 229 -7.41 -11.65 0.16
CA LEU A 229 -6.20 -12.47 0.21
C LEU A 229 -5.99 -13.10 1.59
N GLY A 230 -6.06 -12.28 2.65
CA GLY A 230 -5.81 -12.75 4.01
C GLY A 230 -6.85 -13.74 4.51
N VAL A 231 -8.13 -13.48 4.27
CA VAL A 231 -9.21 -14.39 4.63
C VAL A 231 -9.07 -15.71 3.91
N THR A 232 -8.79 -15.69 2.60
CA THR A 232 -8.59 -16.90 1.82
C THR A 232 -7.41 -17.71 2.37
N GLN A 233 -6.29 -17.05 2.67
CA GLN A 233 -5.10 -17.72 3.21
C GLN A 233 -5.33 -18.28 4.62
N ILE A 234 -6.04 -17.55 5.50
CA ILE A 234 -6.37 -18.05 6.84
C ILE A 234 -7.26 -19.29 6.76
N ILE A 235 -8.32 -19.27 5.94
CA ILE A 235 -9.22 -20.41 5.78
C ILE A 235 -8.47 -21.64 5.30
N LYS A 236 -7.65 -21.47 4.26
CA LYS A 236 -6.86 -22.57 3.70
C LYS A 236 -5.80 -23.08 4.68
N GLY A 237 -5.22 -22.19 5.47
CA GLY A 237 -4.29 -22.56 6.53
C GLY A 237 -4.96 -23.34 7.65
N PHE A 238 -6.13 -22.93 8.09
CA PHE A 238 -6.89 -23.68 9.10
C PHE A 238 -7.33 -25.06 8.60
N ASP A 239 -7.83 -25.13 7.37
CA ASP A 239 -8.19 -26.41 6.74
C ASP A 239 -6.98 -27.35 6.63
N TYR A 240 -5.86 -26.82 6.14
CA TYR A 240 -4.62 -27.62 5.95
C TYR A 240 -3.98 -28.06 7.26
N VAL A 241 -3.88 -27.19 8.25
CA VAL A 241 -3.13 -27.45 9.49
C VAL A 241 -3.98 -28.14 10.55
N PHE A 242 -5.26 -27.79 10.64
CA PHE A 242 -6.15 -28.22 11.72
C PHE A 242 -7.35 -29.06 11.23
N ALA A 243 -7.43 -29.34 9.92
CA ALA A 243 -8.56 -30.03 9.28
C ALA A 243 -9.92 -29.38 9.65
N THR A 244 -9.95 -28.05 9.74
CA THR A 244 -11.11 -27.28 10.19
C THR A 244 -11.48 -26.22 9.16
N THR A 245 -12.69 -26.29 8.62
CA THR A 245 -13.19 -25.31 7.66
C THR A 245 -13.88 -24.16 8.38
N ILE A 246 -13.44 -22.94 8.10
CA ILE A 246 -14.01 -21.71 8.66
C ILE A 246 -14.79 -20.97 7.56
N SER A 247 -15.99 -20.49 7.87
CA SER A 247 -16.75 -19.64 6.95
C SER A 247 -16.00 -18.31 6.69
N PRO A 248 -15.76 -17.91 5.42
CA PRO A 248 -15.12 -16.64 5.10
C PRO A 248 -15.83 -15.44 5.71
N TYR A 249 -17.16 -15.48 5.74
CA TYR A 249 -17.98 -14.37 6.25
C TYR A 249 -17.88 -14.24 7.77
N ILE A 250 -17.86 -15.36 8.49
CA ILE A 250 -17.67 -15.37 9.96
C ILE A 250 -16.26 -14.83 10.28
N LEU A 251 -15.24 -15.29 9.56
CA LEU A 251 -13.88 -14.81 9.75
C LEU A 251 -13.76 -13.31 9.46
N MET A 252 -14.31 -12.83 8.34
CA MET A 252 -14.35 -11.40 8.00
C MET A 252 -15.06 -10.58 9.08
N PHE A 253 -16.17 -11.08 9.61
CA PHE A 253 -16.91 -10.43 10.69
C PHE A 253 -16.08 -10.35 11.98
N ILE A 254 -15.45 -11.45 12.40
CA ILE A 254 -14.58 -11.47 13.59
C ILE A 254 -13.43 -10.45 13.43
N ILE A 255 -12.77 -10.46 12.28
CA ILE A 255 -11.68 -9.53 11.98
C ILE A 255 -12.17 -8.08 12.03
N ALA A 256 -13.36 -7.80 11.48
CA ALA A 256 -13.96 -6.47 11.52
C ALA A 256 -14.24 -5.99 12.96
N VAL A 257 -14.76 -6.87 13.81
CA VAL A 257 -15.00 -6.55 15.24
C VAL A 257 -13.70 -6.24 15.96
N VAL A 258 -12.65 -7.05 15.74
CA VAL A 258 -11.34 -6.83 16.36
C VAL A 258 -10.68 -5.55 15.83
N ALA A 259 -10.80 -5.28 14.54
CA ALA A 259 -10.30 -4.04 13.94
C ALA A 259 -11.04 -2.80 14.49
N ALA A 260 -12.36 -2.86 14.62
CA ALA A 260 -13.17 -1.79 15.21
C ALA A 260 -12.79 -1.53 16.68
N TRP A 261 -12.48 -2.58 17.44
CA TRP A 261 -11.96 -2.46 18.81
C TRP A 261 -10.57 -1.82 18.84
N SER A 262 -9.65 -2.24 17.97
CA SER A 262 -8.29 -1.65 17.82
C SER A 262 -8.36 -0.16 17.52
N VAL A 263 -9.26 0.25 16.64
CA VAL A 263 -9.49 1.65 16.25
C VAL A 263 -9.75 2.56 17.46
N THR A 264 -10.40 2.06 18.52
CA THR A 264 -10.68 2.85 19.73
C THR A 264 -9.44 3.16 20.53
N SER A 265 -8.40 2.34 20.46
CA SER A 265 -7.13 2.51 21.20
C SER A 265 -6.20 3.60 20.63
N GLY A 266 -6.42 4.00 19.38
CA GLY A 266 -5.72 5.10 18.70
C GLY A 266 -4.38 4.71 18.08
N LEU A 267 -3.98 5.46 17.04
CA LEU A 267 -2.78 5.19 16.21
C LEU A 267 -1.48 5.05 16.99
N LYS A 268 -1.28 5.87 18.04
CA LYS A 268 -0.01 5.88 18.79
C LYS A 268 0.17 4.68 19.72
N LYS A 269 -0.92 4.03 20.13
CA LYS A 269 -0.86 2.86 21.03
C LYS A 269 -1.18 1.57 20.29
N GLY A 270 -2.35 1.45 19.68
CA GLY A 270 -2.82 0.23 19.04
C GLY A 270 -1.98 -0.15 17.83
N VAL A 271 -1.98 0.69 16.79
CA VAL A 271 -1.27 0.41 15.52
C VAL A 271 0.23 0.21 15.75
N LYS A 272 0.87 1.09 16.53
CA LYS A 272 2.31 0.98 16.83
C LYS A 272 2.67 -0.35 17.49
N TRP A 273 1.91 -0.77 18.50
CA TRP A 273 2.19 -2.00 19.24
C TRP A 273 1.97 -3.23 18.36
N MET A 274 0.85 -3.29 17.65
CA MET A 274 0.55 -4.39 16.73
C MET A 274 1.55 -4.48 15.58
N SER A 275 1.95 -3.36 14.98
CA SER A 275 2.96 -3.33 13.92
C SER A 275 4.31 -3.83 14.40
N ASN A 276 4.74 -3.44 15.61
CA ASN A 276 5.99 -3.94 16.17
C ASN A 276 5.95 -5.46 16.41
N ILE A 277 4.85 -5.99 16.94
CA ILE A 277 4.68 -7.45 17.13
C ILE A 277 4.68 -8.16 15.77
N SER A 278 3.90 -7.68 14.80
CA SER A 278 3.87 -8.28 13.46
C SER A 278 5.26 -8.32 12.84
N THR A 279 6.04 -7.24 12.95
CA THR A 279 7.42 -7.20 12.45
C THR A 279 8.30 -8.26 13.14
N ILE A 280 8.17 -8.42 14.45
CA ILE A 280 8.91 -9.44 15.19
C ILE A 280 8.52 -10.85 14.72
N LEU A 281 7.23 -11.13 14.55
CA LEU A 281 6.75 -12.45 14.08
C LEU A 281 7.22 -12.75 12.64
N VAL A 282 7.21 -11.77 11.75
CA VAL A 282 7.74 -11.92 10.38
C VAL A 282 9.24 -12.21 10.41
N CYS A 283 10.00 -11.49 11.24
CA CYS A 283 11.43 -11.75 11.44
C CYS A 283 11.68 -13.15 12.03
N LEU A 284 10.84 -13.60 12.96
CA LEU A 284 10.93 -14.96 13.52
C LEU A 284 10.68 -16.02 12.45
N LEU A 285 9.68 -15.86 11.59
CA LEU A 285 9.45 -16.75 10.46
C LEU A 285 10.69 -16.81 9.54
N LEU A 286 11.24 -15.64 9.18
CA LEU A 286 12.41 -15.54 8.32
C LEU A 286 13.62 -16.26 8.92
N ILE A 287 13.92 -15.98 10.19
CA ILE A 287 15.03 -16.62 10.94
C ILE A 287 14.81 -18.12 11.07
N SER A 288 13.57 -18.57 11.31
CA SER A 288 13.25 -19.99 11.40
C SER A 288 13.53 -20.73 10.08
N VAL A 289 13.15 -20.14 8.94
CA VAL A 289 13.43 -20.73 7.61
C VAL A 289 14.93 -20.77 7.33
N ILE A 290 15.70 -19.73 7.72
CA ILE A 290 17.17 -19.75 7.62
C ILE A 290 17.77 -20.88 8.44
N ILE A 291 17.38 -21.01 9.71
CA ILE A 291 17.89 -22.04 10.62
C ILE A 291 17.57 -23.42 10.07
N ILE A 292 16.33 -23.68 9.66
CA ILE A 292 15.91 -24.95 9.08
C ILE A 292 16.70 -25.24 7.78
N GLY A 293 16.81 -24.24 6.89
CA GLY A 293 17.57 -24.38 5.65
C GLY A 293 19.02 -24.79 5.89
N ILE A 294 19.72 -24.12 6.80
CA ILE A 294 21.13 -24.40 7.09
C ILE A 294 21.31 -25.74 7.82
N PHE A 295 20.60 -25.95 8.92
CA PHE A 295 20.90 -27.07 9.82
C PHE A 295 20.18 -28.36 9.44
N SER A 296 18.95 -28.29 8.92
CA SER A 296 18.16 -29.47 8.56
C SER A 296 18.33 -29.88 7.09
N LEU A 297 18.32 -28.91 6.19
CA LEU A 297 18.36 -29.13 4.74
C LEU A 297 19.76 -28.98 4.15
N LYS A 298 20.73 -28.47 4.92
CA LYS A 298 22.12 -28.23 4.49
C LYS A 298 22.24 -27.30 3.26
N ILE A 299 21.32 -26.36 3.12
CA ILE A 299 21.32 -25.36 2.07
C ILE A 299 22.24 -24.21 2.50
N TYR A 300 23.36 -24.03 1.83
CA TYR A 300 24.36 -22.99 2.17
C TYR A 300 24.41 -21.85 1.14
N GLY A 301 23.69 -22.01 0.02
CA GLY A 301 23.72 -21.08 -1.12
C GLY A 301 22.83 -19.84 -1.01
N PHE A 302 22.19 -19.56 0.14
CA PHE A 302 21.29 -18.38 0.30
C PHE A 302 21.92 -17.08 -0.15
N PHE A 303 23.14 -16.82 0.33
CA PHE A 303 23.80 -15.56 0.05
C PHE A 303 24.11 -15.40 -1.43
N GLU A 304 24.61 -16.45 -2.06
CA GLU A 304 24.89 -16.47 -3.49
C GLU A 304 23.61 -16.27 -4.31
N TYR A 305 22.54 -16.98 -3.96
CA TYR A 305 21.22 -16.84 -4.59
C TYR A 305 20.69 -15.40 -4.49
N ILE A 306 20.75 -14.80 -3.30
CA ILE A 306 20.30 -13.42 -3.06
C ILE A 306 21.15 -12.43 -3.85
N VAL A 307 22.47 -12.54 -3.81
CA VAL A 307 23.38 -11.62 -4.51
C VAL A 307 23.22 -11.75 -6.02
N ASN A 308 23.19 -12.96 -6.56
CA ASN A 308 23.06 -13.20 -7.99
C ASN A 308 21.70 -12.72 -8.51
N GLY A 309 20.61 -13.06 -7.84
CA GLY A 309 19.26 -12.64 -8.25
C GLY A 309 19.05 -11.13 -8.14
N THR A 310 19.55 -10.50 -7.09
CA THR A 310 19.55 -9.03 -6.97
C THR A 310 20.43 -8.37 -8.04
N GLY A 311 21.58 -8.97 -8.33
CA GLY A 311 22.48 -8.54 -9.42
C GLY A 311 21.81 -8.64 -10.79
N LEU A 312 21.06 -9.71 -11.05
CA LEU A 312 20.26 -9.86 -12.27
C LEU A 312 19.14 -8.80 -12.35
N LEU A 313 18.45 -8.51 -11.25
CA LEU A 313 17.45 -7.45 -11.22
C LEU A 313 18.07 -6.10 -11.63
N ILE A 314 19.17 -5.71 -11.02
CA ILE A 314 19.83 -4.41 -11.31
C ILE A 314 20.28 -4.35 -12.77
N ARG A 315 20.89 -5.44 -13.27
CA ARG A 315 21.40 -5.51 -14.65
C ARG A 315 20.31 -5.47 -15.68
N ASN A 316 19.20 -6.18 -15.44
CA ASN A 316 18.14 -6.43 -16.40
C ASN A 316 16.86 -5.63 -16.12
N TYR A 317 16.89 -4.67 -15.19
CA TYR A 317 15.68 -3.94 -14.77
C TYR A 317 14.90 -3.33 -15.95
N PHE A 318 15.60 -2.71 -16.90
CA PHE A 318 14.97 -2.15 -18.10
C PHE A 318 14.60 -3.22 -19.12
N SER A 319 15.43 -4.25 -19.29
CA SER A 319 15.17 -5.35 -20.21
C SER A 319 13.98 -6.20 -19.78
N TYR A 320 13.68 -6.30 -18.50
CA TYR A 320 12.45 -6.96 -18.04
C TYR A 320 11.20 -6.25 -18.54
N ASN A 321 11.19 -4.93 -18.57
CA ASN A 321 10.10 -4.17 -19.15
C ASN A 321 9.96 -4.39 -20.68
N ASP A 322 11.07 -4.48 -21.41
CA ASP A 322 11.06 -4.78 -22.83
C ASP A 322 10.53 -6.19 -23.09
N PHE A 323 10.93 -7.16 -22.27
CA PHE A 323 10.43 -8.53 -22.35
C PHE A 323 8.92 -8.62 -22.09
N TYR A 324 8.43 -7.93 -21.07
CA TYR A 324 6.99 -7.85 -20.82
C TYR A 324 6.23 -7.10 -21.93
N ASN A 325 6.92 -6.45 -22.85
CA ASN A 325 6.39 -5.93 -24.09
C ASN A 325 6.29 -6.98 -25.20
N ASP A 326 6.96 -8.13 -25.10
CA ASP A 326 6.83 -9.25 -26.02
C ASP A 326 5.58 -10.09 -25.68
N TYR A 327 4.63 -10.10 -26.59
CA TYR A 327 3.23 -10.52 -26.41
C TYR A 327 2.97 -12.02 -26.47
N SER A 328 3.99 -12.84 -26.49
CA SER A 328 3.84 -14.27 -26.70
C SER A 328 3.10 -15.01 -25.57
N SER A 329 3.03 -14.39 -24.38
CA SER A 329 2.34 -14.96 -23.22
C SER A 329 1.40 -13.95 -22.56
N PRO A 330 0.07 -14.19 -22.54
CA PRO A 330 -0.88 -13.36 -21.80
C PRO A 330 -0.53 -13.22 -20.31
N TRP A 331 0.04 -14.27 -19.71
CA TRP A 331 0.50 -14.25 -18.32
C TRP A 331 1.65 -13.26 -18.12
N ALA A 332 2.69 -13.36 -18.93
CA ALA A 332 3.84 -12.45 -18.85
C ALA A 332 3.46 -10.98 -19.12
N ALA A 333 2.51 -10.76 -20.02
CA ALA A 333 2.05 -9.42 -20.36
C ALA A 333 1.19 -8.77 -19.26
N SER A 334 0.46 -9.57 -18.47
CA SER A 334 -0.50 -9.07 -17.48
C SER A 334 0.03 -9.08 -16.06
N TYR A 335 0.88 -10.03 -15.70
CA TYR A 335 1.25 -10.31 -14.32
C TYR A 335 1.97 -9.14 -13.61
N PRO A 336 3.05 -8.54 -14.15
CA PRO A 336 3.72 -7.40 -13.50
C PRO A 336 2.83 -6.15 -13.47
N ILE A 337 2.06 -5.91 -14.53
CA ILE A 337 1.18 -4.73 -14.61
C ILE A 337 0.04 -4.83 -13.61
N PHE A 338 -0.43 -6.05 -13.33
CA PHE A 338 -1.37 -6.28 -12.24
C PHE A 338 -0.79 -5.79 -10.90
N PHE A 339 0.46 -6.14 -10.57
CA PHE A 339 1.12 -5.70 -9.34
C PHE A 339 1.28 -4.18 -9.31
N ASP A 340 1.85 -3.57 -10.34
CA ASP A 340 2.05 -2.12 -10.43
C ASP A 340 0.74 -1.34 -10.22
N LEU A 341 -0.38 -1.79 -10.82
CA LEU A 341 -1.69 -1.14 -10.67
C LEU A 341 -2.34 -1.44 -9.32
N TRP A 342 -2.18 -2.65 -8.78
CA TRP A 342 -2.64 -2.97 -7.44
C TRP A 342 -1.95 -2.09 -6.40
N PHE A 343 -0.63 -1.93 -6.49
CA PHE A 343 0.14 -1.04 -5.63
C PHE A 343 -0.24 0.44 -5.86
N ALA A 344 -0.56 0.85 -7.08
CA ALA A 344 -1.09 2.19 -7.32
C ALA A 344 -2.39 2.46 -6.54
N ALA A 345 -3.33 1.50 -6.51
CA ALA A 345 -4.53 1.61 -5.69
C ALA A 345 -4.19 1.75 -4.19
N TRP A 346 -3.25 0.93 -3.71
CA TRP A 346 -2.76 0.98 -2.34
C TRP A 346 -2.04 2.28 -2.00
N ALA A 347 -1.42 2.93 -2.97
CA ALA A 347 -0.75 4.21 -2.76
C ALA A 347 -1.70 5.26 -2.17
N ALA A 348 -3.00 5.21 -2.50
CA ALA A 348 -4.00 6.09 -1.90
C ALA A 348 -4.07 5.95 -0.37
N PHE A 349 -3.90 4.73 0.16
CA PHE A 349 -3.87 4.45 1.59
C PHE A 349 -2.48 4.69 2.19
N VAL A 350 -1.47 3.98 1.67
CA VAL A 350 -0.12 3.93 2.26
C VAL A 350 0.50 5.31 2.31
N ALA A 351 0.39 6.09 1.23
CA ALA A 351 0.99 7.41 1.15
C ALA A 351 0.44 8.39 2.21
N VAL A 352 -0.87 8.42 2.41
CA VAL A 352 -1.50 9.29 3.42
C VAL A 352 -1.11 8.85 4.83
N PHE A 353 -1.09 7.54 5.08
CA PHE A 353 -0.70 6.98 6.37
C PHE A 353 0.78 7.26 6.68
N VAL A 354 1.68 6.95 5.74
CA VAL A 354 3.12 7.17 5.91
C VAL A 354 3.44 8.66 6.04
N ALA A 355 2.79 9.53 5.26
CA ALA A 355 2.90 10.97 5.45
C ALA A 355 2.56 11.37 6.88
N LYS A 356 1.48 10.82 7.45
CA LYS A 356 1.02 11.13 8.81
C LYS A 356 2.02 10.77 9.90
N ILE A 357 2.72 9.66 9.77
CA ILE A 357 3.68 9.16 10.79
C ILE A 357 5.10 9.69 10.60
N SER A 358 5.37 10.47 9.53
CA SER A 358 6.73 10.89 9.15
C SER A 358 7.10 12.31 9.55
N LYS A 359 6.30 12.97 10.41
CA LYS A 359 6.66 14.28 10.96
C LYS A 359 8.06 14.27 11.56
N GLY A 360 8.84 15.31 11.31
CA GLY A 360 10.21 15.46 11.82
C GLY A 360 11.29 14.71 11.03
N ARG A 361 10.94 13.89 10.03
CA ARG A 361 11.89 13.27 9.10
C ARG A 361 12.27 14.23 7.97
N THR A 362 13.48 14.12 7.44
CA THR A 362 13.83 14.79 6.19
C THR A 362 13.21 14.07 5.00
N ILE A 363 13.05 14.75 3.85
CA ILE A 363 12.58 14.11 2.61
C ILE A 363 13.52 12.94 2.23
N ARG A 364 14.82 13.09 2.44
CA ARG A 364 15.80 12.02 2.18
C ARG A 364 15.58 10.82 3.09
N GLU A 365 15.45 11.04 4.41
CA GLU A 365 15.12 9.97 5.37
C GLU A 365 13.79 9.31 5.02
N PHE A 366 12.79 10.08 4.58
CA PHE A 366 11.50 9.58 4.15
C PHE A 366 11.65 8.63 2.96
N ILE A 367 12.33 9.05 1.89
CA ILE A 367 12.52 8.23 0.69
C ILE A 367 13.30 6.96 1.03
N LEU A 368 14.42 7.07 1.76
CA LEU A 368 15.23 5.92 2.15
C LEU A 368 14.48 4.95 3.07
N GLY A 369 13.62 5.46 3.95
CA GLY A 369 12.80 4.61 4.81
C GLY A 369 11.65 3.93 4.06
N VAL A 370 10.93 4.67 3.22
CA VAL A 370 9.73 4.16 2.52
C VAL A 370 10.10 3.23 1.36
N VAL A 371 11.22 3.48 0.66
CA VAL A 371 11.68 2.63 -0.44
C VAL A 371 12.78 1.67 0.03
N GLY A 372 13.84 2.17 0.63
CA GLY A 372 15.05 1.38 0.89
C GLY A 372 14.82 0.23 1.87
N PHE A 373 14.17 0.51 3.01
CA PHE A 373 13.94 -0.54 4.02
C PHE A 373 13.06 -1.68 3.51
N PRO A 374 11.88 -1.43 2.91
CA PRO A 374 11.06 -2.51 2.39
C PRO A 374 11.69 -3.28 1.24
N VAL A 375 12.41 -2.61 0.35
CA VAL A 375 13.15 -3.26 -0.74
C VAL A 375 14.17 -4.25 -0.19
N ILE A 376 14.98 -3.85 0.81
CA ILE A 376 15.95 -4.74 1.45
C ILE A 376 15.24 -5.93 2.11
N PHE A 377 14.14 -5.66 2.83
CA PHE A 377 13.38 -6.73 3.47
C PHE A 377 12.80 -7.72 2.45
N THR A 378 12.23 -7.23 1.36
CA THR A 378 11.64 -8.04 0.28
C THR A 378 12.70 -8.90 -0.42
N ILE A 379 13.90 -8.35 -0.66
CA ILE A 379 15.05 -9.09 -1.18
C ILE A 379 15.39 -10.27 -0.25
N LEU A 380 15.47 -10.03 1.05
CA LEU A 380 15.77 -11.08 2.02
C LEU A 380 14.63 -12.10 2.12
N TRP A 381 13.38 -11.64 2.16
CA TRP A 381 12.21 -12.50 2.28
C TRP A 381 12.10 -13.50 1.13
N PHE A 382 11.99 -13.00 -0.11
CA PHE A 382 11.88 -13.87 -1.27
C PHE A 382 13.18 -14.64 -1.57
N GLY A 383 14.33 -14.07 -1.20
CA GLY A 383 15.62 -14.75 -1.34
C GLY A 383 15.72 -15.98 -0.45
N ILE A 384 15.28 -15.90 0.80
CA ILE A 384 15.33 -16.99 1.76
C ILE A 384 14.21 -18.00 1.48
N PHE A 385 12.97 -17.54 1.38
CA PHE A 385 11.83 -18.42 1.08
C PHE A 385 11.96 -19.07 -0.30
N GLY A 386 12.43 -18.34 -1.30
CA GLY A 386 12.63 -18.83 -2.66
C GLY A 386 13.75 -19.85 -2.79
N SER A 387 14.91 -19.60 -2.15
CA SER A 387 16.04 -20.56 -2.20
C SER A 387 15.69 -21.88 -1.54
N VAL A 388 15.03 -21.87 -0.37
CA VAL A 388 14.57 -23.09 0.30
C VAL A 388 13.41 -23.72 -0.45
N GLY A 389 12.49 -22.92 -0.98
CA GLY A 389 11.34 -23.41 -1.75
C GLY A 389 11.73 -24.08 -3.07
N ALA A 390 12.84 -23.66 -3.67
CA ALA A 390 13.36 -24.25 -4.90
C ALA A 390 13.66 -25.74 -4.80
N GLU A 391 14.03 -26.24 -3.61
CA GLU A 391 14.25 -27.67 -3.35
C GLU A 391 12.96 -28.49 -3.46
N TYR A 392 11.81 -27.87 -3.19
CA TYR A 392 10.49 -28.49 -3.20
C TYR A 392 9.58 -27.94 -4.31
N ARG A 393 10.17 -27.32 -5.33
CA ARG A 393 9.44 -26.52 -6.34
C ARG A 393 8.30 -27.25 -7.04
N GLU A 394 8.45 -28.55 -7.35
CA GLU A 394 7.39 -29.33 -8.00
C GLU A 394 6.17 -29.51 -7.12
N LEU A 395 6.38 -29.83 -5.83
CA LEU A 395 5.28 -30.02 -4.87
C LEU A 395 4.55 -28.71 -4.63
N ILE A 396 5.31 -27.63 -4.44
CA ILE A 396 4.77 -26.30 -4.19
C ILE A 396 4.03 -25.79 -5.44
N TYR A 397 4.59 -25.98 -6.65
CA TYR A 397 3.93 -25.56 -7.89
C TYR A 397 2.60 -26.30 -8.12
N LYS A 398 2.56 -27.61 -7.91
CA LYS A 398 1.32 -28.41 -7.99
C LYS A 398 0.25 -27.89 -7.03
N ALA A 399 0.66 -27.46 -5.83
CA ALA A 399 -0.23 -26.84 -4.87
C ALA A 399 -0.72 -25.47 -5.35
N MET A 400 0.20 -24.62 -5.83
CA MET A 400 -0.12 -23.26 -6.32
C MET A 400 -1.00 -23.29 -7.57
N ALA A 401 -0.86 -24.27 -8.45
CA ALA A 401 -1.70 -24.43 -9.63
C ALA A 401 -3.18 -24.64 -9.29
N ASN A 402 -3.46 -25.27 -8.14
CA ASN A 402 -4.79 -25.50 -7.64
C ASN A 402 -5.25 -24.42 -6.65
N ASP A 403 -4.33 -23.94 -5.80
CA ASP A 403 -4.66 -23.09 -4.66
C ASP A 403 -3.43 -22.35 -4.10
N VAL A 404 -3.12 -21.19 -4.65
CA VAL A 404 -1.96 -20.36 -4.24
C VAL A 404 -1.87 -20.14 -2.71
N PRO A 405 -2.97 -19.85 -1.98
CA PRO A 405 -2.93 -19.66 -0.54
C PRO A 405 -2.37 -20.82 0.28
N THR A 406 -2.48 -22.06 -0.22
CA THR A 406 -2.02 -23.26 0.49
C THR A 406 -0.50 -23.45 0.39
N ALA A 407 0.16 -22.84 -0.59
CA ALA A 407 1.58 -23.01 -0.87
C ALA A 407 2.50 -22.78 0.34
N LEU A 408 2.22 -21.78 1.16
CA LEU A 408 2.99 -21.48 2.38
C LEU A 408 2.97 -22.64 3.39
N PHE A 409 1.81 -23.25 3.60
CA PHE A 409 1.63 -24.33 4.57
C PHE A 409 2.26 -25.64 4.09
N ILE A 410 2.14 -25.94 2.79
CA ILE A 410 2.83 -27.05 2.13
C ILE A 410 4.35 -26.84 2.19
N PHE A 411 4.83 -25.63 1.95
CA PHE A 411 6.23 -25.28 2.12
C PHE A 411 6.72 -25.60 3.55
N PHE A 412 6.02 -25.12 4.59
CA PHE A 412 6.40 -25.41 5.98
C PHE A 412 6.38 -26.91 6.30
N GLN A 413 5.41 -27.65 5.79
CA GLN A 413 5.33 -29.09 6.01
C GLN A 413 6.53 -29.83 5.42
N ASN A 414 6.99 -29.41 4.23
CA ASN A 414 8.09 -30.10 3.55
C ASN A 414 9.48 -29.75 4.09
N ILE A 415 9.64 -28.54 4.67
CA ILE A 415 10.93 -28.14 5.24
C ILE A 415 11.12 -28.58 6.70
N THR A 416 10.06 -29.06 7.36
CA THR A 416 10.11 -29.43 8.79
C THR A 416 9.75 -30.89 9.02
N ASN A 417 10.29 -31.44 10.12
CA ASN A 417 9.97 -32.80 10.59
C ASN A 417 9.06 -32.72 11.83
N ASN A 418 8.41 -33.85 12.17
CA ASN A 418 7.73 -34.07 13.45
C ASN A 418 6.71 -33.00 13.89
N GLY A 419 5.93 -32.46 12.96
CA GLY A 419 4.83 -31.55 13.29
C GLY A 419 5.23 -30.09 13.57
N TYR A 420 6.51 -29.71 13.48
CA TYR A 420 6.94 -28.29 13.64
C TYR A 420 6.30 -27.35 12.62
N TYR A 421 5.84 -27.86 11.48
CA TYR A 421 5.08 -27.04 10.52
C TYR A 421 3.84 -26.42 11.14
N VAL A 422 3.20 -27.05 12.13
CA VAL A 422 2.05 -26.52 12.83
C VAL A 422 2.41 -25.22 13.57
N VAL A 423 3.60 -25.17 14.18
CA VAL A 423 4.09 -23.99 14.89
C VAL A 423 4.36 -22.84 13.91
N LEU A 424 5.07 -23.09 12.82
CA LEU A 424 5.37 -22.08 11.80
C LEU A 424 4.09 -21.56 11.13
N SER A 425 3.17 -22.47 10.80
CA SER A 425 1.87 -22.14 10.23
C SER A 425 1.04 -21.31 11.19
N SER A 426 1.03 -21.63 12.49
CA SER A 426 0.32 -20.85 13.50
C SER A 426 0.89 -19.43 13.64
N ILE A 427 2.22 -19.28 13.62
CA ILE A 427 2.89 -17.97 13.62
C ILE A 427 2.49 -17.18 12.37
N ALA A 428 2.47 -17.81 11.20
CA ALA A 428 2.05 -17.18 9.95
C ALA A 428 0.58 -16.74 10.00
N LEU A 429 -0.33 -17.59 10.48
CA LEU A 429 -1.75 -17.26 10.63
C LEU A 429 -1.98 -16.08 11.58
N ILE A 430 -1.30 -16.06 12.73
CA ILE A 430 -1.34 -14.93 13.66
C ILE A 430 -0.81 -13.65 12.98
N THR A 431 0.28 -13.77 12.24
CA THR A 431 0.89 -12.66 11.51
C THR A 431 -0.08 -12.06 10.49
N ILE A 432 -0.76 -12.90 9.69
CA ILE A 432 -1.76 -12.47 8.71
C ILE A 432 -2.93 -11.74 9.39
N CYS A 433 -3.41 -12.26 10.52
CA CYS A 433 -4.47 -11.60 11.29
C CYS A 433 -4.03 -10.21 11.77
N LEU A 434 -2.81 -10.08 12.31
CA LEU A 434 -2.26 -8.81 12.77
C LEU A 434 -2.03 -7.81 11.63
N PHE A 435 -1.55 -8.27 10.48
CA PHE A 435 -1.43 -7.46 9.27
C PHE A 435 -2.77 -6.84 8.89
N PHE A 436 -3.81 -7.67 8.88
CA PHE A 436 -5.13 -7.20 8.51
C PHE A 436 -5.67 -6.17 9.51
N ILE A 437 -5.60 -6.44 10.81
CA ILE A 437 -6.09 -5.53 11.86
C ILE A 437 -5.38 -4.18 11.78
N THR A 438 -4.05 -4.17 11.61
CA THR A 438 -3.27 -2.93 11.50
C THR A 438 -3.58 -2.16 10.23
N SER A 439 -3.77 -2.84 9.09
CA SER A 439 -4.14 -2.21 7.82
C SER A 439 -5.56 -1.64 7.86
N SER A 440 -6.52 -2.37 8.44
CA SER A 440 -7.90 -1.91 8.59
C SER A 440 -8.02 -0.69 9.53
N ASP A 441 -7.30 -0.67 10.68
CA ASP A 441 -7.28 0.48 11.59
C ASP A 441 -6.67 1.71 10.91
N SER A 442 -5.52 1.54 10.26
CA SER A 442 -4.84 2.63 9.55
C SER A 442 -5.65 3.13 8.35
N GLY A 443 -6.25 2.21 7.59
CA GLY A 443 -7.08 2.53 6.43
C GLY A 443 -8.38 3.23 6.79
N SER A 444 -9.08 2.78 7.83
CA SER A 444 -10.28 3.45 8.32
C SER A 444 -9.99 4.89 8.79
N TYR A 445 -8.81 5.13 9.38
CA TYR A 445 -8.34 6.48 9.67
C TYR A 445 -8.17 7.30 8.39
N VAL A 446 -7.53 6.76 7.35
CA VAL A 446 -7.32 7.46 6.07
C VAL A 446 -8.64 7.77 5.39
N ILE A 447 -9.54 6.79 5.23
CA ILE A 447 -10.87 7.00 4.63
C ILE A 447 -11.64 8.09 5.41
N SER A 448 -11.65 8.00 6.74
CA SER A 448 -12.29 9.00 7.58
C SER A 448 -11.68 10.38 7.38
N SER A 449 -10.36 10.50 7.24
CA SER A 449 -9.70 11.79 7.00
C SER A 449 -10.06 12.42 5.66
N LEU A 450 -10.35 11.60 4.65
CA LEU A 450 -10.75 12.03 3.31
C LEU A 450 -12.24 12.39 3.23
N LEU A 451 -13.12 11.62 3.88
CA LEU A 451 -14.57 11.66 3.67
C LEU A 451 -15.37 12.20 4.86
N SER A 452 -14.86 12.15 6.09
CA SER A 452 -15.61 12.57 7.28
C SER A 452 -15.78 14.07 7.40
N LYS A 453 -16.84 14.46 8.08
CA LYS A 453 -17.25 15.84 8.30
C LYS A 453 -16.29 16.60 9.23
N GLU A 454 -15.71 15.91 10.22
CA GLU A 454 -14.96 16.55 11.28
C GLU A 454 -13.49 16.81 10.93
N LYS A 455 -12.95 17.94 11.44
CA LYS A 455 -11.55 18.30 11.25
C LYS A 455 -10.59 17.32 11.97
N LYS A 456 -11.06 16.73 13.07
CA LYS A 456 -10.38 15.65 13.79
C LYS A 456 -11.17 14.37 13.60
N VAL A 457 -10.53 13.35 13.07
CA VAL A 457 -11.13 12.01 12.89
C VAL A 457 -11.44 11.41 14.25
N GLY A 458 -12.73 11.20 14.52
CA GLY A 458 -13.21 10.59 15.76
C GLY A 458 -13.23 9.05 15.70
N PRO A 459 -13.33 8.35 16.86
CA PRO A 459 -13.48 6.89 16.87
C PRO A 459 -14.71 6.41 16.10
N ARG A 460 -15.83 7.12 16.20
CA ARG A 460 -17.10 6.78 15.51
C ARG A 460 -16.95 6.77 13.99
N ASP A 461 -16.26 7.78 13.41
CA ASP A 461 -16.03 7.84 11.96
C ASP A 461 -15.18 6.67 11.47
N LYS A 462 -14.14 6.34 12.22
CA LYS A 462 -13.27 5.22 11.89
C LYS A 462 -14.01 3.88 11.96
N ILE A 463 -14.79 3.63 13.03
CA ILE A 463 -15.59 2.40 13.18
C ILE A 463 -16.58 2.29 12.02
N PHE A 464 -17.26 3.40 11.67
CA PHE A 464 -18.20 3.43 10.55
C PHE A 464 -17.51 3.02 9.25
N TRP A 465 -16.36 3.61 8.91
CA TRP A 465 -15.66 3.30 7.66
C TRP A 465 -14.98 1.93 7.68
N ALA A 466 -14.52 1.45 8.84
CA ALA A 466 -14.02 0.06 8.99
C ALA A 466 -15.16 -0.95 8.73
N THR A 467 -16.37 -0.69 9.23
CA THR A 467 -17.55 -1.51 8.98
C THR A 467 -17.94 -1.51 7.50
N ILE A 468 -18.02 -0.32 6.88
CA ILE A 468 -18.33 -0.19 5.44
C ILE A 468 -17.30 -0.95 4.59
N GLN A 469 -16.02 -0.79 4.89
CA GLN A 469 -14.94 -1.52 4.20
C GLN A 469 -15.12 -3.03 4.28
N CYS A 470 -15.45 -3.56 5.46
CA CYS A 470 -15.68 -4.99 5.64
C CYS A 470 -16.93 -5.46 4.86
N LEU A 471 -18.03 -4.70 4.90
CA LEU A 471 -19.24 -5.03 4.14
C LEU A 471 -18.99 -5.03 2.62
N VAL A 472 -18.22 -4.07 2.12
CA VAL A 472 -17.82 -4.02 0.70
C VAL A 472 -16.97 -5.24 0.35
N ALA A 473 -16.01 -5.60 1.21
CA ALA A 473 -15.19 -6.78 1.00
C ALA A 473 -16.02 -8.07 0.95
N MET A 474 -16.94 -8.25 1.90
CA MET A 474 -17.86 -9.39 1.92
C MET A 474 -18.72 -9.46 0.67
N ALA A 475 -19.27 -8.32 0.23
CA ALA A 475 -20.13 -8.25 -0.94
C ALA A 475 -19.37 -8.57 -2.23
N LEU A 476 -18.19 -7.96 -2.43
CA LEU A 476 -17.37 -8.23 -3.61
C LEU A 476 -16.88 -9.68 -3.63
N TYR A 477 -16.44 -10.19 -2.48
CA TYR A 477 -16.01 -11.59 -2.37
C TYR A 477 -17.16 -12.56 -2.67
N TRP A 478 -18.38 -12.25 -2.24
CA TRP A 478 -19.57 -13.06 -2.54
C TRP A 478 -19.96 -13.02 -4.03
N CYS A 479 -19.84 -11.85 -4.68
CA CYS A 479 -20.25 -11.68 -6.07
C CYS A 479 -19.29 -12.33 -7.08
N GLY A 480 -17.98 -12.39 -6.80
CA GLY A 480 -16.99 -12.86 -7.78
C GLY A 480 -15.67 -13.33 -7.18
N GLY A 481 -15.64 -13.64 -5.87
CA GLY A 481 -14.47 -14.14 -5.18
C GLY A 481 -13.29 -13.17 -5.22
N LEU A 482 -12.09 -13.74 -5.14
CA LEU A 482 -10.84 -12.99 -5.13
C LEU A 482 -10.60 -12.24 -6.47
N ALA A 483 -10.98 -12.85 -7.60
CA ALA A 483 -10.76 -12.27 -8.93
C ALA A 483 -11.49 -10.92 -9.12
N LEU A 484 -12.75 -10.82 -8.68
CA LEU A 484 -13.48 -9.54 -8.71
C LEU A 484 -12.81 -8.49 -7.84
N VAL A 485 -12.42 -8.86 -6.63
CA VAL A 485 -11.77 -7.96 -5.68
C VAL A 485 -10.47 -7.40 -6.25
N GLN A 486 -9.66 -8.24 -6.90
CA GLN A 486 -8.43 -7.84 -7.57
C GLN A 486 -8.71 -6.91 -8.77
N SER A 487 -9.71 -7.23 -9.60
CA SER A 487 -10.08 -6.41 -10.77
C SER A 487 -10.51 -5.00 -10.38
N VAL A 488 -11.34 -4.86 -9.33
CA VAL A 488 -11.75 -3.55 -8.81
C VAL A 488 -10.53 -2.74 -8.33
N SER A 489 -9.57 -3.40 -7.69
CA SER A 489 -8.36 -2.73 -7.21
C SER A 489 -7.50 -2.21 -8.36
N VAL A 490 -7.32 -2.98 -9.43
CA VAL A 490 -6.55 -2.56 -10.61
C VAL A 490 -7.20 -1.38 -11.32
N ILE A 491 -8.52 -1.39 -11.50
CA ILE A 491 -9.25 -0.26 -12.09
C ILE A 491 -9.04 1.02 -11.27
N MET A 492 -9.12 0.92 -9.94
CA MET A 492 -8.86 2.05 -9.06
C MET A 492 -7.40 2.49 -9.11
N GLY A 493 -6.47 1.56 -9.31
CA GLY A 493 -5.04 1.81 -9.49
C GLY A 493 -4.75 2.75 -10.64
N VAL A 494 -5.42 2.56 -11.79
CA VAL A 494 -5.29 3.48 -12.95
C VAL A 494 -5.66 4.91 -12.58
N LEU A 495 -6.77 5.09 -11.87
CA LEU A 495 -7.24 6.42 -11.48
C LEU A 495 -6.28 7.08 -10.47
N VAL A 496 -5.78 6.32 -9.51
CA VAL A 496 -4.81 6.83 -8.51
C VAL A 496 -3.47 7.15 -9.18
N MET A 497 -2.99 6.33 -10.11
CA MET A 497 -1.80 6.60 -10.92
C MET A 497 -1.87 7.98 -11.60
N LEU A 498 -2.99 8.27 -12.28
CA LEU A 498 -3.21 9.59 -12.91
C LEU A 498 -3.17 10.73 -11.88
N LEU A 499 -3.76 10.52 -10.69
CA LEU A 499 -3.72 11.52 -9.62
C LEU A 499 -2.30 11.73 -9.06
N ILE A 500 -1.46 10.68 -8.99
CA ILE A 500 -0.06 10.80 -8.59
C ILE A 500 0.71 11.67 -9.60
N ILE A 501 0.53 11.44 -10.91
CA ILE A 501 1.18 12.23 -11.96
C ILE A 501 0.79 13.71 -11.82
N ILE A 502 -0.51 14.00 -11.73
CA ILE A 502 -1.03 15.37 -11.57
C ILE A 502 -0.47 16.03 -10.31
N GLY A 503 -0.54 15.33 -9.17
CA GLY A 503 0.00 15.81 -7.90
C GLY A 503 1.48 16.14 -7.95
N THR A 504 2.27 15.30 -8.65
CA THR A 504 3.71 15.49 -8.82
C THR A 504 4.04 16.73 -9.64
N VAL A 505 3.31 16.99 -10.73
CA VAL A 505 3.50 18.20 -11.54
C VAL A 505 3.30 19.47 -10.69
N PHE A 506 2.25 19.52 -9.87
CA PHE A 506 2.04 20.65 -8.95
C PHE A 506 3.11 20.75 -7.88
N PHE A 507 3.51 19.62 -7.30
CA PHE A 507 4.54 19.58 -6.28
C PHE A 507 5.89 20.11 -6.79
N VAL A 508 6.37 19.62 -7.94
CA VAL A 508 7.64 20.03 -8.52
C VAL A 508 7.65 21.54 -8.85
N ARG A 509 6.52 22.08 -9.34
CA ARG A 509 6.39 23.52 -9.60
C ARG A 509 6.47 24.37 -8.32
N ILE A 510 5.93 23.88 -7.21
CA ILE A 510 5.87 24.61 -5.95
C ILE A 510 7.18 24.49 -5.17
N ILE A 511 7.77 23.28 -5.09
CA ILE A 511 9.01 23.07 -4.34
C ILE A 511 10.20 23.82 -4.96
N ARG A 512 10.23 23.96 -6.31
CA ARG A 512 11.25 24.76 -7.01
C ARG A 512 11.18 26.25 -6.68
N LYS A 513 10.00 26.77 -6.31
CA LYS A 513 9.78 28.18 -5.94
C LYS A 513 9.92 28.43 -4.44
N ASP A 514 10.19 27.39 -3.66
CA ASP A 514 10.34 27.51 -2.22
C ASP A 514 11.67 28.17 -1.86
N LYS A 515 11.59 29.43 -1.37
CA LYS A 515 12.75 30.23 -0.98
C LYS A 515 13.26 29.89 0.44
N THR A 516 12.57 28.98 1.15
CA THR A 516 12.98 28.56 2.52
C THR A 516 14.05 27.46 2.51
N ILE A 517 14.62 27.18 1.35
CA ILE A 517 15.59 26.10 1.09
C ILE A 517 16.97 26.69 0.75
#